data_eec5eccbb903bab57276ccccf5e9966a
#
_entry.id   eec5eccbb903bab57276ccccf5e9966a
#
_cell.length_a   1.000
_cell.length_b   1.000
_cell.length_c   1.000
_cell.angle_alpha   90.00
_cell.angle_beta   90.00
_cell.angle_gamma   90.00
#
_symmetry.space_group_name_H-M   'P 1'
#
loop_
_entity.id
_entity.type
_entity.pdbx_description
1 polymer ?
#
loop_
_entity_poly.entity_id
_entity_poly.type
_entity_poly.pdbx_seq_one_letter_code
_entity_poly.pdbx_strand_id
1 'polypeptide(L)'
;MFDLNQLEVKQSVQGIPNSIWETYSAFCNSYGGTILLGVGEDKHKNLFTCGLNENQANNLLKSFWDTINNQTKVSINLLSDNDVQIQQINNDYILLINVPQADKSFKPIYINNNPLFTYRRNHEGDYRCTKLETQAMLRDQDEQSNDSYMIEDMDLSVINQDTLGKYRTGYNQYHKEDHPFVKDDNESFLVHIGAAKRDKNGIAHPTKAGLLMFGNFYDITNVYPNYFLDYQDHRNLEGDDMRWSFRITSTNGDWSGNLYDFYYRIAFKLTEDIAVPFKMDGMFRDDSSPMKKAIREALCNTLSNADYHGELGLVIKQYHDKLVFSNPGILAMPLEQIMLGGESKARNRTILNIFSFVNIGERAGSGYPLILNATKEGNYPTPEVYDKFNPDVTKLTIFIKKLSSQDENLGNDTKILGNEDKNLGNNISIPNIIDELKVKQDVKNNLKTLYNYFKDEIFGNINIQERLVVNKNTATSYIKILTDNNLIEPVIGHGKGKYKFK
;
A
#
# COMPACT_ATOMS: atom_id res chain seq x y z
N MET A 1 -5.77 -18.94 10.81
CA MET A 1 -5.11 -19.67 9.71
C MET A 1 -3.77 -18.98 9.51
N PHE A 2 -2.65 -19.63 9.74
CA PHE A 2 -1.34 -19.01 9.52
C PHE A 2 -1.19 -18.72 8.03
N ASP A 3 -0.82 -17.50 7.68
CA ASP A 3 -0.45 -17.17 6.30
C ASP A 3 0.89 -17.87 6.02
N LEU A 4 0.89 -18.87 5.13
CA LEU A 4 2.09 -19.64 4.78
C LEU A 4 3.23 -18.76 4.26
N ASN A 5 2.91 -17.56 3.75
CA ASN A 5 3.92 -16.59 3.33
C ASN A 5 4.70 -15.96 4.50
N GLN A 6 4.17 -16.05 5.73
CA GLN A 6 4.77 -15.56 6.97
C GLN A 6 5.32 -16.67 7.85
N LEU A 7 5.43 -17.89 7.32
CA LEU A 7 5.97 -19.04 8.03
C LEU A 7 7.27 -19.53 7.37
N GLU A 8 8.28 -19.76 8.17
CA GLU A 8 9.53 -20.40 7.75
C GLU A 8 9.89 -21.55 8.66
N VAL A 9 10.24 -22.70 8.09
CA VAL A 9 10.61 -23.89 8.85
C VAL A 9 12.05 -24.32 8.56
N LYS A 10 12.78 -24.70 9.59
CA LYS A 10 14.17 -25.17 9.49
C LYS A 10 14.37 -26.39 10.39
N GLN A 11 14.96 -27.44 9.86
CA GLN A 11 15.17 -28.67 10.63
C GLN A 11 16.13 -28.49 11.84
N SER A 12 17.18 -27.68 11.68
CA SER A 12 18.10 -27.22 12.74
C SER A 12 18.69 -28.33 13.63
N VAL A 13 18.72 -29.58 13.18
CA VAL A 13 19.24 -30.73 13.94
C VAL A 13 20.75 -30.61 14.24
N GLN A 14 21.50 -29.95 13.37
CA GLN A 14 22.95 -29.70 13.51
C GLN A 14 23.28 -28.29 14.02
N GLY A 15 22.31 -27.54 14.48
CA GLY A 15 22.45 -26.16 14.92
C GLY A 15 21.66 -25.14 14.06
N ILE A 16 21.90 -23.86 14.29
CA ILE A 16 21.19 -22.79 13.60
C ILE A 16 21.76 -22.60 12.20
N PRO A 17 20.95 -22.76 11.13
CA PRO A 17 21.43 -22.55 9.77
C PRO A 17 21.65 -21.04 9.52
N ASN A 18 22.70 -20.71 8.77
CA ASN A 18 23.01 -19.30 8.47
C ASN A 18 21.89 -18.57 7.74
N SER A 19 21.07 -19.26 6.96
CA SER A 19 19.93 -18.68 6.24
C SER A 19 18.82 -18.13 7.15
N ILE A 20 18.80 -18.45 8.44
CA ILE A 20 17.82 -17.90 9.38
C ILE A 20 17.95 -16.38 9.52
N TRP A 21 19.17 -15.85 9.39
CA TRP A 21 19.42 -14.42 9.54
C TRP A 21 18.92 -13.64 8.32
N GLU A 22 18.95 -14.26 7.13
CA GLU A 22 18.30 -13.71 5.93
C GLU A 22 16.78 -13.65 6.12
N THR A 23 16.18 -14.72 6.66
CA THR A 23 14.75 -14.78 6.98
C THR A 23 14.37 -13.78 8.07
N TYR A 24 15.18 -13.65 9.13
CA TYR A 24 14.94 -12.62 10.15
C TYR A 24 14.94 -11.22 9.56
N SER A 25 15.97 -10.88 8.77
CA SER A 25 16.03 -9.62 8.03
C SER A 25 14.79 -9.44 7.13
N ALA A 26 14.42 -10.47 6.37
CA ALA A 26 13.30 -10.41 5.44
C ALA A 26 11.97 -10.18 6.16
N PHE A 27 11.71 -10.86 7.27
CA PHE A 27 10.49 -10.68 8.06
C PHE A 27 10.43 -9.29 8.70
N CYS A 28 11.51 -8.83 9.33
CA CYS A 28 11.56 -7.48 9.91
C CYS A 28 11.32 -6.38 8.87
N ASN A 29 11.90 -6.51 7.67
CA ASN A 29 11.76 -5.50 6.61
C ASN A 29 10.45 -5.60 5.83
N SER A 30 9.67 -6.68 6.00
CA SER A 30 8.37 -6.89 5.33
C SER A 30 7.23 -6.81 6.35
N TYR A 31 6.52 -7.88 6.60
CA TYR A 31 5.29 -7.92 7.39
C TYR A 31 5.41 -8.70 8.70
N GLY A 32 6.64 -9.03 9.12
CA GLY A 32 6.87 -9.96 10.21
C GLY A 32 6.64 -11.42 9.78
N GLY A 33 6.70 -12.34 10.72
CA GLY A 33 6.46 -13.76 10.47
C GLY A 33 6.91 -14.67 11.61
N THR A 34 6.69 -15.96 11.44
CA THR A 34 7.06 -16.98 12.43
C THR A 34 8.12 -17.91 11.84
N ILE A 35 9.18 -18.16 12.60
CA ILE A 35 10.23 -19.13 12.27
C ILE A 35 10.12 -20.30 13.23
N LEU A 36 10.10 -21.53 12.71
CA LEU A 36 10.10 -22.76 13.48
C LEU A 36 11.43 -23.50 13.26
N LEU A 37 12.19 -23.73 14.34
CA LEU A 37 13.39 -24.56 14.30
C LEU A 37 13.10 -25.91 14.92
N GLY A 38 13.67 -26.99 14.36
CA GLY A 38 13.32 -28.35 14.70
C GLY A 38 12.11 -28.90 13.95
N VAL A 39 11.72 -28.22 12.89
CA VAL A 39 10.58 -28.60 12.01
C VAL A 39 11.09 -28.75 10.59
N GLY A 40 10.69 -29.82 9.92
CA GLY A 40 10.90 -30.06 8.50
C GLY A 40 9.60 -30.02 7.71
N GLU A 41 9.73 -29.92 6.41
CA GLU A 41 8.62 -29.99 5.46
C GLU A 41 8.86 -31.14 4.48
N ASP A 42 7.83 -31.93 4.22
CA ASP A 42 7.88 -33.03 3.24
C ASP A 42 7.55 -32.54 1.82
N LYS A 43 7.64 -33.45 0.85
CA LYS A 43 7.33 -33.15 -0.57
C LYS A 43 5.87 -32.73 -0.83
N HIS A 44 4.99 -32.95 0.15
CA HIS A 44 3.57 -32.60 0.11
C HIS A 44 3.25 -31.37 0.94
N LYS A 45 4.29 -30.66 1.40
CA LYS A 45 4.17 -29.48 2.29
C LYS A 45 3.58 -29.80 3.68
N ASN A 46 3.64 -31.05 4.13
CA ASN A 46 3.30 -31.40 5.51
C ASN A 46 4.47 -31.14 6.43
N LEU A 47 4.19 -30.50 7.55
CA LEU A 47 5.19 -30.21 8.57
C LEU A 47 5.38 -31.42 9.48
N PHE A 48 6.64 -31.71 9.85
CA PHE A 48 6.99 -32.77 10.80
C PHE A 48 8.10 -32.31 11.74
N THR A 49 8.09 -32.80 12.98
CA THR A 49 9.16 -32.54 13.97
C THR A 49 10.39 -33.36 13.67
N CYS A 50 11.59 -32.83 13.94
CA CYS A 50 12.86 -33.46 13.58
C CYS A 50 13.54 -34.21 14.74
N GLY A 51 12.83 -34.53 15.83
CA GLY A 51 13.31 -35.33 16.94
C GLY A 51 14.29 -34.62 17.88
N LEU A 52 14.19 -33.28 18.02
CA LEU A 52 15.03 -32.57 18.99
C LEU A 52 14.60 -32.90 20.42
N ASN A 53 15.57 -33.21 21.28
CA ASN A 53 15.32 -33.30 22.70
C ASN A 53 15.44 -31.94 23.40
N GLU A 54 15.03 -31.86 24.68
CA GLU A 54 15.01 -30.61 25.45
C GLU A 54 16.39 -29.93 25.52
N ASN A 55 17.46 -30.68 25.74
CA ASN A 55 18.80 -30.13 25.80
C ASN A 55 19.23 -29.51 24.46
N GLN A 56 18.89 -30.14 23.34
CA GLN A 56 19.18 -29.62 22.02
C GLN A 56 18.39 -28.33 21.75
N ALA A 57 17.12 -28.28 22.13
CA ALA A 57 16.30 -27.08 22.01
C ALA A 57 16.84 -25.92 22.86
N ASN A 58 17.26 -26.19 24.10
CA ASN A 58 17.90 -25.19 24.97
C ASN A 58 19.23 -24.69 24.39
N ASN A 59 20.03 -25.56 23.79
CA ASN A 59 21.26 -25.13 23.11
C ASN A 59 20.99 -24.27 21.87
N LEU A 60 19.97 -24.60 21.10
CA LEU A 60 19.53 -23.77 19.97
C LEU A 60 19.06 -22.39 20.45
N LEU A 61 18.25 -22.33 21.52
CA LEU A 61 17.76 -21.09 22.11
C LEU A 61 18.94 -20.20 22.53
N LYS A 62 19.92 -20.78 23.27
CA LYS A 62 21.10 -20.02 23.68
C LYS A 62 21.90 -19.50 22.47
N SER A 63 22.20 -20.39 21.51
CA SER A 63 22.95 -20.02 20.30
C SER A 63 22.22 -18.94 19.47
N PHE A 64 20.87 -18.97 19.44
CA PHE A 64 20.08 -18.00 18.78
C PHE A 64 20.24 -16.60 19.42
N TRP A 65 20.07 -16.51 20.76
CA TRP A 65 20.24 -15.26 21.50
C TRP A 65 21.66 -14.72 21.42
N ASP A 66 22.67 -15.58 21.52
CA ASP A 66 24.08 -15.19 21.40
C ASP A 66 24.37 -14.57 20.01
N THR A 67 23.74 -15.10 18.97
CA THR A 67 24.00 -14.65 17.60
C THR A 67 23.18 -13.40 17.24
N ILE A 68 21.89 -13.34 17.60
CA ILE A 68 21.04 -12.19 17.24
C ILE A 68 21.47 -10.91 17.96
N ASN A 69 22.01 -11.02 19.16
CA ASN A 69 22.57 -9.90 19.93
C ASN A 69 23.96 -9.46 19.44
N ASN A 70 24.56 -10.20 18.51
CA ASN A 70 25.82 -9.81 17.91
C ASN A 70 25.59 -8.86 16.72
N GLN A 71 25.80 -7.57 16.93
CA GLN A 71 25.60 -6.52 15.91
C GLN A 71 26.43 -6.70 14.63
N THR A 72 27.53 -7.50 14.68
CA THR A 72 28.27 -7.84 13.46
C THR A 72 27.53 -8.89 12.61
N LYS A 73 26.56 -9.60 13.17
CA LYS A 73 25.74 -10.59 12.49
C LYS A 73 24.39 -10.05 12.08
N VAL A 74 23.68 -9.39 12.99
CA VAL A 74 22.36 -8.78 12.77
C VAL A 74 22.42 -7.35 13.26
N SER A 75 22.02 -6.40 12.44
CA SER A 75 22.12 -4.96 12.74
C SER A 75 21.34 -4.55 13.99
N ILE A 76 20.15 -5.09 14.18
CA ILE A 76 19.26 -4.78 15.32
C ILE A 76 18.49 -6.03 15.72
N ASN A 77 18.44 -6.32 17.02
CA ASN A 77 17.53 -7.30 17.59
C ASN A 77 16.24 -6.59 18.03
N LEU A 78 15.09 -7.00 17.48
CA LEU A 78 13.75 -6.50 17.81
C LEU A 78 12.95 -7.45 18.70
N LEU A 79 13.52 -8.64 19.04
CA LEU A 79 12.81 -9.66 19.79
C LEU A 79 12.92 -9.43 21.30
N SER A 80 11.83 -9.71 21.97
CA SER A 80 11.74 -9.88 23.42
C SER A 80 11.74 -11.36 23.81
N ASP A 81 11.91 -11.65 25.11
CA ASP A 81 11.86 -13.02 25.62
C ASP A 81 10.56 -13.76 25.29
N ASN A 82 9.45 -13.02 25.15
CA ASN A 82 8.15 -13.58 24.81
C ASN A 82 8.03 -14.02 23.35
N ASP A 83 8.90 -13.51 22.49
CA ASP A 83 8.88 -13.79 21.05
C ASP A 83 9.60 -15.08 20.69
N VAL A 84 10.39 -15.64 21.63
CA VAL A 84 11.22 -16.85 21.40
C VAL A 84 10.89 -17.89 22.46
N GLN A 85 10.22 -18.95 22.07
CA GLN A 85 9.71 -19.95 23.00
C GLN A 85 10.07 -21.37 22.56
N ILE A 86 10.45 -22.22 23.54
CA ILE A 86 10.55 -23.67 23.32
C ILE A 86 9.14 -24.25 23.52
N GLN A 87 8.68 -25.04 22.55
CA GLN A 87 7.41 -25.76 22.63
C GLN A 87 7.68 -27.26 22.49
N GLN A 88 6.97 -28.05 23.31
CA GLN A 88 6.97 -29.52 23.19
C GLN A 88 5.78 -29.94 22.30
N ILE A 89 6.09 -30.72 21.27
CA ILE A 89 5.08 -31.31 20.39
C ILE A 89 5.30 -32.82 20.43
N ASN A 90 4.38 -33.56 21.05
CA ASN A 90 4.51 -34.97 21.38
C ASN A 90 5.78 -35.21 22.25
N ASN A 91 6.77 -35.94 21.71
CA ASN A 91 8.03 -36.23 22.40
C ASN A 91 9.20 -35.33 21.95
N ASP A 92 8.95 -34.45 20.98
CA ASP A 92 9.95 -33.58 20.38
C ASP A 92 9.83 -32.17 20.87
N TYR A 93 10.92 -31.41 20.80
CA TYR A 93 10.96 -30.00 21.13
C TYR A 93 11.24 -29.19 19.89
N ILE A 94 10.62 -28.02 19.79
CA ILE A 94 10.83 -27.03 18.72
C ILE A 94 11.11 -25.67 19.34
N LEU A 95 11.80 -24.79 18.58
CA LEU A 95 11.94 -23.40 18.93
C LEU A 95 11.02 -22.57 18.00
N LEU A 96 10.08 -21.86 18.59
CA LEU A 96 9.17 -20.93 17.92
C LEU A 96 9.69 -19.52 18.09
N ILE A 97 9.83 -18.77 16.99
CA ILE A 97 10.33 -17.40 16.96
C ILE A 97 9.34 -16.54 16.21
N ASN A 98 8.68 -15.62 16.91
CA ASN A 98 7.77 -14.64 16.32
C ASN A 98 8.54 -13.37 15.99
N VAL A 99 8.78 -13.12 14.73
CA VAL A 99 9.54 -11.97 14.25
C VAL A 99 8.58 -10.82 13.92
N PRO A 100 8.66 -9.68 14.63
CA PRO A 100 7.79 -8.53 14.33
C PRO A 100 8.23 -7.81 13.07
N GLN A 101 7.31 -7.11 12.42
CA GLN A 101 7.65 -6.10 11.42
C GLN A 101 8.38 -4.94 12.11
N ALA A 102 9.52 -4.53 11.57
CA ALA A 102 10.26 -3.37 12.08
C ALA A 102 9.53 -2.06 11.76
N ASP A 103 9.55 -1.11 12.72
CA ASP A 103 9.23 0.28 12.43
C ASP A 103 10.23 0.86 11.43
N LYS A 104 9.81 1.87 10.65
CA LYS A 104 10.68 2.52 9.66
C LYS A 104 11.98 3.09 10.26
N SER A 105 11.94 3.54 11.51
CA SER A 105 13.11 4.08 12.21
C SER A 105 14.21 3.04 12.46
N PHE A 106 13.87 1.75 12.39
CA PHE A 106 14.82 0.64 12.53
C PHE A 106 15.22 0.00 11.19
N LYS A 107 14.47 0.26 10.10
CA LYS A 107 14.78 -0.28 8.76
C LYS A 107 15.92 0.52 8.11
N PRO A 108 16.82 -0.14 7.37
CA PRO A 108 16.83 -1.56 7.06
C PRO A 108 17.41 -2.41 8.20
N ILE A 109 16.81 -3.56 8.47
CA ILE A 109 17.45 -4.62 9.25
C ILE A 109 18.32 -5.42 8.28
N TYR A 110 19.62 -5.43 8.50
CA TYR A 110 20.60 -6.09 7.63
C TYR A 110 21.50 -7.03 8.39
N ILE A 111 22.23 -7.90 7.67
CA ILE A 111 23.13 -8.88 8.25
C ILE A 111 24.58 -8.63 7.85
N ASN A 112 25.53 -9.25 8.60
CA ASN A 112 26.96 -9.22 8.34
C ASN A 112 27.54 -7.80 8.26
N ASN A 113 27.02 -6.89 9.08
CA ASN A 113 27.45 -5.48 9.18
C ASN A 113 27.49 -4.75 7.83
N ASN A 114 26.60 -5.10 6.90
CA ASN A 114 26.55 -4.48 5.57
C ASN A 114 25.11 -4.22 5.14
N PRO A 115 24.68 -2.94 5.01
CA PRO A 115 23.32 -2.59 4.58
C PRO A 115 22.91 -3.20 3.25
N LEU A 116 23.85 -3.54 2.36
CA LEU A 116 23.53 -4.23 1.11
C LEU A 116 23.09 -5.70 1.32
N PHE A 117 23.25 -6.27 2.52
CA PHE A 117 22.69 -7.56 2.90
C PHE A 117 21.37 -7.38 3.67
N THR A 118 20.49 -6.58 3.11
CA THR A 118 19.10 -6.40 3.52
C THR A 118 18.21 -7.31 2.68
N TYR A 119 17.25 -7.97 3.33
CA TYR A 119 16.34 -8.91 2.67
C TYR A 119 14.90 -8.50 2.90
N ARG A 120 14.02 -8.87 1.96
CA ARG A 120 12.56 -8.75 2.03
C ARG A 120 11.90 -10.06 1.68
N ARG A 121 10.75 -10.34 2.30
CA ARG A 121 9.90 -11.48 2.00
C ARG A 121 9.01 -11.16 0.82
N ASN A 122 9.03 -12.03 -0.20
CA ASN A 122 8.10 -11.98 -1.32
C ASN A 122 7.58 -13.40 -1.56
N HIS A 123 6.28 -13.63 -1.32
CA HIS A 123 5.72 -14.97 -1.21
C HIS A 123 6.49 -15.83 -0.19
N GLU A 124 6.90 -17.04 -0.56
CA GLU A 124 7.63 -17.98 0.31
C GLU A 124 9.16 -17.75 0.30
N GLY A 125 9.67 -16.75 -0.41
CA GLY A 125 11.11 -16.53 -0.60
C GLY A 125 11.67 -15.29 0.07
N ASP A 126 12.91 -15.38 0.55
CA ASP A 126 13.69 -14.25 1.06
C ASP A 126 14.59 -13.73 -0.06
N TYR A 127 14.36 -12.48 -0.47
CA TYR A 127 15.07 -11.85 -1.56
C TYR A 127 15.92 -10.68 -1.07
N ARG A 128 17.14 -10.63 -1.54
CA ARG A 128 18.03 -9.53 -1.25
C ARG A 128 17.51 -8.25 -1.92
N CYS A 129 17.40 -7.19 -1.13
CA CYS A 129 17.01 -5.88 -1.61
C CYS A 129 17.99 -5.31 -2.62
N THR A 130 17.48 -4.57 -3.57
CA THR A 130 18.29 -3.73 -4.46
C THR A 130 18.95 -2.60 -3.67
N LYS A 131 19.95 -1.96 -4.26
CA LYS A 131 20.58 -0.77 -3.67
C LYS A 131 19.56 0.36 -3.47
N LEU A 132 18.63 0.54 -4.40
CA LEU A 132 17.60 1.58 -4.34
C LEU A 132 16.62 1.35 -3.20
N GLU A 133 16.15 0.11 -3.01
CA GLU A 133 15.27 -0.25 -1.89
C GLU A 133 15.97 -0.04 -0.54
N THR A 134 17.24 -0.43 -0.42
CA THR A 134 18.02 -0.21 0.80
C THR A 134 18.19 1.29 1.07
N GLN A 135 18.49 2.08 0.05
CA GLN A 135 18.59 3.53 0.16
C GLN A 135 17.27 4.20 0.54
N ALA A 136 16.13 3.69 0.03
CA ALA A 136 14.81 4.17 0.41
C ALA A 136 14.56 3.95 1.92
N MET A 137 14.87 2.76 2.44
CA MET A 137 14.75 2.47 3.88
C MET A 137 15.64 3.38 4.73
N LEU A 138 16.89 3.63 4.31
CA LEU A 138 17.81 4.52 5.01
C LEU A 138 17.32 5.98 5.01
N ARG A 139 16.71 6.45 3.92
CA ARG A 139 16.09 7.78 3.89
C ARG A 139 14.89 7.89 4.83
N ASP A 140 14.07 6.82 4.89
CA ASP A 140 12.89 6.78 5.72
C ASP A 140 13.22 6.65 7.23
N GLN A 141 14.42 6.18 7.57
CA GLN A 141 14.92 6.05 8.94
C GLN A 141 15.18 7.41 9.62
N ASP A 142 15.50 8.45 8.83
CA ASP A 142 15.87 9.75 9.35
C ASP A 142 14.74 10.35 10.20
N GLU A 143 15.07 10.83 11.42
CA GLU A 143 14.11 11.52 12.32
C GLU A 143 13.60 12.81 11.69
N GLN A 144 14.46 13.52 10.95
CA GLN A 144 14.05 14.64 10.12
C GLN A 144 13.43 14.13 8.83
N SER A 145 12.22 14.57 8.55
CA SER A 145 11.59 14.28 7.28
C SER A 145 12.47 14.76 6.11
N ASN A 146 12.73 13.90 5.15
CA ASN A 146 13.63 14.21 4.01
C ASN A 146 13.18 15.46 3.25
N ASP A 147 11.88 15.72 3.18
CA ASP A 147 11.30 16.90 2.54
C ASP A 147 11.60 18.22 3.25
N SER A 148 12.07 18.18 4.51
CA SER A 148 12.43 19.38 5.28
C SER A 148 13.84 19.90 5.01
N TYR A 149 14.68 19.14 4.28
CA TYR A 149 16.03 19.57 3.95
C TYR A 149 16.04 20.72 2.95
N MET A 150 16.89 21.70 3.19
CA MET A 150 17.17 22.83 2.32
C MET A 150 17.94 22.37 1.08
N ILE A 151 17.68 23.01 -0.07
CA ILE A 151 18.38 22.78 -1.32
C ILE A 151 19.31 23.99 -1.54
N GLU A 152 20.56 23.87 -1.09
CA GLU A 152 21.53 24.98 -1.05
C GLU A 152 21.87 25.54 -2.44
N ASP A 153 21.80 24.71 -3.47
CA ASP A 153 22.13 25.09 -4.86
C ASP A 153 20.96 25.81 -5.59
N MET A 154 19.84 26.06 -4.90
CA MET A 154 18.66 26.74 -5.46
C MET A 154 18.31 27.96 -4.64
N ASP A 155 17.89 29.03 -5.29
CA ASP A 155 17.28 30.19 -4.65
C ASP A 155 15.74 30.17 -4.79
N LEU A 156 15.06 31.16 -4.21
CA LEU A 156 13.59 31.20 -4.21
C LEU A 156 12.98 31.55 -5.58
N SER A 157 13.78 31.82 -6.62
CA SER A 157 13.26 32.04 -7.98
C SER A 157 12.61 30.81 -8.61
N VAL A 158 12.93 29.60 -8.09
CA VAL A 158 12.30 28.34 -8.50
C VAL A 158 10.85 28.21 -8.03
N ILE A 159 10.40 29.07 -7.11
CA ILE A 159 9.02 29.08 -6.58
C ILE A 159 8.09 29.77 -7.58
N ASN A 160 7.09 29.06 -8.03
CA ASN A 160 6.05 29.59 -8.92
C ASN A 160 5.17 30.63 -8.17
N GLN A 161 5.23 31.88 -8.59
CA GLN A 161 4.57 33.00 -7.91
C GLN A 161 3.03 32.91 -7.99
N ASP A 162 2.48 32.36 -9.08
CA ASP A 162 1.03 32.17 -9.23
C ASP A 162 0.52 31.12 -8.24
N THR A 163 1.25 29.99 -8.11
CA THR A 163 0.92 28.96 -7.13
C THR A 163 1.02 29.48 -5.69
N LEU A 164 2.09 30.22 -5.37
CA LEU A 164 2.26 30.86 -4.06
C LEU A 164 1.14 31.86 -3.77
N GLY A 165 0.76 32.67 -4.75
CA GLY A 165 -0.36 33.63 -4.62
C GLY A 165 -1.69 32.96 -4.31
N LYS A 166 -2.01 31.86 -5.01
CA LYS A 166 -3.21 31.04 -4.73
C LYS A 166 -3.17 30.46 -3.33
N TYR A 167 -2.02 29.91 -2.92
CA TYR A 167 -1.83 29.33 -1.59
C TYR A 167 -2.02 30.41 -0.50
N ARG A 168 -1.41 31.59 -0.63
CA ARG A 168 -1.59 32.71 0.31
C ARG A 168 -3.03 33.18 0.38
N THR A 169 -3.75 33.22 -0.74
CA THR A 169 -5.18 33.53 -0.76
C THR A 169 -5.98 32.52 0.08
N GLY A 170 -5.75 31.21 -0.12
CA GLY A 170 -6.37 30.17 0.68
C GLY A 170 -6.00 30.25 2.16
N TYR A 171 -4.71 30.51 2.45
CA TYR A 171 -4.21 30.71 3.80
C TYR A 171 -4.94 31.86 4.52
N ASN A 172 -5.05 33.03 3.87
CA ASN A 172 -5.69 34.23 4.43
C ASN A 172 -7.22 34.07 4.60
N GLN A 173 -7.85 33.20 3.80
CA GLN A 173 -9.28 32.86 3.99
C GLN A 173 -9.51 31.96 5.20
N TYR A 174 -8.58 31.08 5.49
CA TYR A 174 -8.69 30.15 6.62
C TYR A 174 -8.24 30.76 7.96
N HIS A 175 -7.20 31.58 7.93
CA HIS A 175 -6.65 32.24 9.12
C HIS A 175 -7.18 33.66 9.26
N LYS A 176 -7.36 34.10 10.53
CA LYS A 176 -7.78 35.47 10.81
C LYS A 176 -6.65 36.46 10.47
N GLU A 177 -7.02 37.72 10.23
CA GLU A 177 -6.08 38.81 9.88
C GLU A 177 -4.99 39.06 10.96
N ASP A 178 -5.22 38.64 12.19
CA ASP A 178 -4.27 38.77 13.30
C ASP A 178 -3.26 37.63 13.38
N HIS A 179 -3.40 36.60 12.54
CA HIS A 179 -2.41 35.52 12.50
C HIS A 179 -1.05 36.04 11.99
N PRO A 180 0.07 35.75 12.71
CA PRO A 180 1.37 36.36 12.44
C PRO A 180 1.81 36.27 10.98
N PHE A 181 1.63 35.11 10.35
CA PHE A 181 2.15 34.85 9.00
C PHE A 181 1.32 35.52 7.87
N VAL A 182 0.12 36.02 8.15
CA VAL A 182 -0.71 36.72 7.16
C VAL A 182 -0.01 38.00 6.66
N LYS A 183 0.74 38.69 7.54
CA LYS A 183 1.43 39.93 7.23
C LYS A 183 2.86 39.75 6.71
N ASP A 184 3.38 38.54 6.69
CA ASP A 184 4.71 38.26 6.20
C ASP A 184 4.89 38.61 4.73
N ASP A 185 6.08 39.04 4.34
CA ASP A 185 6.50 38.99 2.95
C ASP A 185 6.59 37.54 2.45
N ASN A 186 6.77 37.32 1.15
CA ASN A 186 6.78 36.00 0.57
C ASN A 186 7.92 35.13 1.07
N GLU A 187 9.09 35.68 1.30
CA GLU A 187 10.26 34.94 1.83
C GLU A 187 10.04 34.48 3.26
N SER A 188 9.66 35.42 4.14
CA SER A 188 9.38 35.13 5.55
C SER A 188 8.22 34.14 5.69
N PHE A 189 7.19 34.30 4.87
CA PHE A 189 6.07 33.39 4.83
C PHE A 189 6.49 31.96 4.47
N LEU A 190 7.29 31.79 3.38
CA LEU A 190 7.82 30.49 2.97
C LEU A 190 8.66 29.83 4.07
N VAL A 191 9.47 30.62 4.77
CA VAL A 191 10.27 30.13 5.91
C VAL A 191 9.37 29.65 7.05
N HIS A 192 8.35 30.43 7.43
CA HIS A 192 7.47 30.09 8.54
C HIS A 192 6.61 28.85 8.28
N ILE A 193 6.16 28.61 7.04
CA ILE A 193 5.42 27.40 6.71
C ILE A 193 6.34 26.19 6.43
N GLY A 194 7.67 26.36 6.49
CA GLY A 194 8.65 25.30 6.25
C GLY A 194 8.97 25.03 4.78
N ALA A 195 8.47 25.85 3.86
CA ALA A 195 8.75 25.75 2.43
C ALA A 195 10.13 26.30 2.05
N ALA A 196 10.74 27.12 2.93
CA ALA A 196 12.11 27.60 2.79
C ALA A 196 12.86 27.51 4.12
N LYS A 197 14.17 27.57 4.07
CA LYS A 197 15.07 27.73 5.24
C LYS A 197 16.16 28.72 4.89
N ARG A 198 16.67 29.42 5.93
CA ARG A 198 17.81 30.30 5.78
C ARG A 198 19.11 29.56 6.06
N ASP A 199 20.12 29.82 5.20
CA ASP A 199 21.47 29.34 5.42
C ASP A 199 22.20 30.12 6.54
N LYS A 200 23.48 29.82 6.76
CA LYS A 200 24.32 30.48 7.79
C LYS A 200 24.54 31.96 7.49
N ASN A 201 24.37 32.41 6.26
CA ASN A 201 24.51 33.78 5.80
C ASN A 201 23.19 34.55 5.82
N GLY A 202 22.08 33.86 6.20
CA GLY A 202 20.74 34.44 6.24
C GLY A 202 20.01 34.39 4.88
N ILE A 203 20.58 33.76 3.85
CA ILE A 203 19.98 33.61 2.53
C ILE A 203 18.94 32.50 2.57
N ALA A 204 17.74 32.79 2.07
CA ALA A 204 16.67 31.82 2.01
C ALA A 204 16.76 30.92 0.78
N HIS A 205 16.70 29.61 1.01
CA HIS A 205 16.69 28.57 0.00
C HIS A 205 15.41 27.73 0.13
N PRO A 206 14.86 27.19 -0.97
CA PRO A 206 13.71 26.31 -0.87
C PRO A 206 14.08 25.03 -0.11
N THR A 207 13.14 24.53 0.69
CA THR A 207 13.21 23.14 1.14
C THR A 207 12.73 22.21 0.02
N LYS A 208 13.05 20.92 0.12
CA LYS A 208 12.52 19.91 -0.80
C LYS A 208 10.99 19.92 -0.84
N ALA A 209 10.33 20.15 0.32
CA ALA A 209 8.88 20.32 0.38
C ALA A 209 8.43 21.59 -0.34
N GLY A 210 9.12 22.72 -0.13
CA GLY A 210 8.79 23.97 -0.81
C GLY A 210 8.90 23.87 -2.33
N LEU A 211 9.96 23.20 -2.82
CA LEU A 211 10.14 22.92 -4.24
C LEU A 211 8.99 22.03 -4.78
N LEU A 212 8.65 20.94 -4.12
CA LEU A 212 7.58 20.04 -4.54
C LEU A 212 6.19 20.72 -4.51
N MET A 213 5.95 21.54 -3.49
CA MET A 213 4.65 22.22 -3.31
C MET A 213 4.44 23.40 -4.24
N PHE A 214 5.50 24.15 -4.54
CA PHE A 214 5.41 25.46 -5.18
C PHE A 214 6.35 25.64 -6.37
N GLY A 215 7.25 24.69 -6.66
CA GLY A 215 8.20 24.82 -7.77
C GLY A 215 7.56 24.65 -9.13
N ASN A 216 8.32 24.92 -10.19
CA ASN A 216 7.94 24.56 -11.54
C ASN A 216 8.45 23.16 -11.88
N PHE A 217 7.80 22.47 -12.80
CA PHE A 217 8.12 21.10 -13.17
C PHE A 217 9.62 20.89 -13.48
N TYR A 218 10.25 21.80 -14.21
CA TYR A 218 11.68 21.69 -14.54
C TYR A 218 12.59 21.75 -13.33
N ASP A 219 12.30 22.65 -12.39
CA ASP A 219 13.09 22.80 -11.18
C ASP A 219 12.91 21.57 -10.27
N ILE A 220 11.70 21.04 -10.20
CA ILE A 220 11.39 19.80 -9.46
C ILE A 220 12.18 18.62 -10.05
N THR A 221 12.20 18.47 -11.37
CA THR A 221 12.90 17.34 -12.02
C THR A 221 14.41 17.40 -11.92
N ASN A 222 15.01 18.56 -11.65
CA ASN A 222 16.44 18.67 -11.35
C ASN A 222 16.80 17.93 -10.04
N VAL A 223 15.88 17.88 -9.07
CA VAL A 223 16.08 17.21 -7.78
C VAL A 223 15.48 15.80 -7.79
N TYR A 224 14.38 15.62 -8.49
CA TYR A 224 13.58 14.39 -8.58
C TYR A 224 13.43 13.95 -10.03
N PRO A 225 14.43 13.28 -10.65
CA PRO A 225 14.42 12.98 -12.07
C PRO A 225 13.24 12.15 -12.56
N ASN A 226 12.65 11.32 -11.67
CA ASN A 226 11.50 10.48 -11.97
C ASN A 226 10.16 11.09 -11.52
N TYR A 227 10.17 12.37 -11.11
CA TYR A 227 8.95 13.05 -10.69
C TYR A 227 7.92 13.07 -11.80
N PHE A 228 6.76 12.49 -11.51
CA PHE A 228 5.66 12.41 -12.45
C PHE A 228 4.33 12.31 -11.69
N LEU A 229 3.41 13.21 -11.98
CA LEU A 229 2.05 13.19 -11.49
C LEU A 229 1.12 12.91 -12.66
N ASP A 230 0.20 11.95 -12.46
CA ASP A 230 -0.72 11.48 -13.50
C ASP A 230 -2.11 11.21 -12.92
N TYR A 231 -3.10 11.93 -13.40
CA TYR A 231 -4.50 11.64 -13.17
C TYR A 231 -5.12 11.15 -14.48
N GLN A 232 -5.79 10.02 -14.44
CA GLN A 232 -6.44 9.36 -15.57
C GLN A 232 -7.92 9.14 -15.28
N ASP A 233 -8.79 9.67 -16.13
CA ASP A 233 -10.22 9.41 -16.10
C ASP A 233 -10.55 8.24 -17.04
N HIS A 234 -11.07 7.17 -16.47
CA HIS A 234 -11.48 5.94 -17.18
C HIS A 234 -13.01 5.77 -17.19
N ARG A 235 -13.79 6.78 -16.84
CA ARG A 235 -15.25 6.64 -16.76
C ARG A 235 -15.87 6.56 -18.14
N ASN A 236 -15.69 7.18 -19.11
CA ASN A 236 -16.40 7.17 -20.39
C ASN A 236 -15.47 6.68 -21.52
N LEU A 237 -14.99 5.45 -21.42
CA LEU A 237 -14.19 4.84 -22.47
C LEU A 237 -15.11 4.32 -23.56
N GLU A 238 -15.12 4.98 -24.72
CA GLU A 238 -15.80 4.54 -25.93
C GLU A 238 -14.76 3.96 -26.90
N GLY A 239 -14.82 2.65 -27.10
CA GLY A 239 -13.94 1.91 -28.02
C GLY A 239 -12.77 1.19 -27.37
N ASP A 240 -12.30 0.11 -28.02
CA ASP A 240 -11.29 -0.81 -27.52
C ASP A 240 -9.87 -0.20 -27.42
N ASP A 241 -9.63 0.95 -28.05
CA ASP A 241 -8.30 1.58 -28.14
C ASP A 241 -8.08 2.76 -27.20
N MET A 242 -9.11 3.19 -26.44
CA MET A 242 -8.97 4.34 -25.55
C MET A 242 -8.39 3.94 -24.20
N ARG A 243 -7.24 4.52 -23.85
CA ARG A 243 -6.56 4.29 -22.57
C ARG A 243 -7.16 5.12 -21.43
N TRP A 244 -7.72 6.28 -21.72
CA TRP A 244 -8.39 7.21 -20.80
C TRP A 244 -9.29 8.16 -21.60
N SER A 245 -10.37 8.63 -21.00
CA SER A 245 -11.25 9.66 -21.58
C SER A 245 -10.71 11.07 -21.36
N PHE A 246 -9.99 11.29 -20.23
CA PHE A 246 -9.36 12.54 -19.88
C PHE A 246 -8.10 12.27 -19.03
N ARG A 247 -7.09 13.16 -19.13
CA ARG A 247 -5.83 13.02 -18.41
C ARG A 247 -5.23 14.36 -18.02
N ILE A 248 -4.64 14.44 -16.83
CA ILE A 248 -3.79 15.55 -16.34
C ILE A 248 -2.43 15.00 -15.96
N THR A 249 -1.35 15.54 -16.56
CA THR A 249 0.02 15.15 -16.23
C THR A 249 0.86 16.36 -15.86
N SER A 250 1.87 16.17 -15.02
CA SER A 250 2.83 17.21 -14.67
C SER A 250 3.72 17.63 -15.83
N THR A 251 3.78 16.84 -16.91
CA THR A 251 4.69 17.05 -18.06
C THR A 251 4.09 17.86 -19.20
N ASN A 252 2.82 18.26 -19.14
CA ASN A 252 2.13 18.92 -20.25
C ASN A 252 2.63 20.34 -20.54
N GLY A 253 3.22 21.01 -19.54
CA GLY A 253 3.60 22.41 -19.64
C GLY A 253 2.48 23.43 -19.52
N ASP A 254 1.23 22.98 -19.39
CA ASP A 254 0.03 23.84 -19.28
C ASP A 254 -0.17 24.46 -17.89
N TRP A 255 0.63 24.02 -16.92
CA TRP A 255 0.57 24.40 -15.52
C TRP A 255 1.91 24.14 -14.82
N SER A 256 2.03 24.59 -13.57
CA SER A 256 3.29 24.49 -12.79
C SER A 256 3.86 23.09 -12.66
N GLY A 257 3.04 22.06 -12.65
CA GLY A 257 3.44 20.67 -12.42
C GLY A 257 3.67 20.31 -10.96
N ASN A 258 3.46 21.22 -9.99
CA ASN A 258 3.70 21.01 -8.57
C ASN A 258 2.52 20.35 -7.84
N LEU A 259 2.74 19.97 -6.57
CA LEU A 259 1.75 19.22 -5.78
C LEU A 259 0.52 20.05 -5.42
N TYR A 260 0.70 21.35 -5.11
CA TYR A 260 -0.43 22.21 -4.72
C TYR A 260 -1.40 22.42 -5.87
N ASP A 261 -0.93 22.79 -7.06
CA ASP A 261 -1.78 22.95 -8.22
C ASP A 261 -2.39 21.61 -8.67
N PHE A 262 -1.65 20.48 -8.55
CA PHE A 262 -2.20 19.16 -8.86
C PHE A 262 -3.36 18.80 -7.94
N TYR A 263 -3.22 19.01 -6.63
CA TYR A 263 -4.28 18.76 -5.66
C TYR A 263 -5.58 19.47 -6.06
N TYR A 264 -5.52 20.76 -6.31
CA TYR A 264 -6.72 21.54 -6.65
C TYR A 264 -7.32 21.19 -8.02
N ARG A 265 -6.49 20.81 -8.99
CA ARG A 265 -6.95 20.38 -10.31
C ARG A 265 -7.78 19.11 -10.28
N ILE A 266 -7.46 18.18 -9.38
CA ILE A 266 -8.11 16.86 -9.37
C ILE A 266 -9.08 16.66 -8.21
N ALA A 267 -8.94 17.36 -7.07
CA ALA A 267 -9.81 17.20 -5.91
C ALA A 267 -11.30 17.37 -6.23
N PHE A 268 -11.63 18.35 -7.10
CA PHE A 268 -13.00 18.54 -7.56
C PHE A 268 -13.46 17.38 -8.45
N LYS A 269 -12.65 16.98 -9.43
CA LYS A 269 -12.97 15.87 -10.35
C LYS A 269 -13.20 14.55 -9.63
N LEU A 270 -12.36 14.23 -8.66
CA LEU A 270 -12.49 12.99 -7.85
C LEU A 270 -13.79 12.95 -7.03
N THR A 271 -14.41 14.12 -6.77
CA THR A 271 -15.59 14.22 -5.91
C THR A 271 -16.86 14.68 -6.63
N GLU A 272 -16.80 14.95 -7.94
CA GLU A 272 -17.95 15.50 -8.68
C GLU A 272 -19.14 14.53 -8.74
N ASP A 273 -18.89 13.22 -8.88
CA ASP A 273 -19.94 12.19 -8.96
C ASP A 273 -20.45 11.71 -7.59
N ILE A 274 -19.86 12.22 -6.50
CA ILE A 274 -20.27 11.79 -5.15
C ILE A 274 -21.56 12.53 -4.78
N ALA A 275 -22.64 11.79 -4.62
CA ALA A 275 -23.91 12.29 -4.16
C ALA A 275 -23.78 12.98 -2.79
N VAL A 276 -24.29 14.19 -2.68
CA VAL A 276 -24.36 14.94 -1.42
C VAL A 276 -25.76 14.73 -0.83
N PRO A 277 -25.87 14.05 0.34
CA PRO A 277 -27.16 13.98 1.03
C PRO A 277 -27.65 15.40 1.33
N PHE A 278 -28.94 15.65 1.15
CA PHE A 278 -29.51 16.92 1.54
C PHE A 278 -29.45 17.05 3.07
N LYS A 279 -28.56 17.90 3.56
CA LYS A 279 -28.47 18.27 4.97
C LYS A 279 -28.55 19.79 5.08
N MET A 280 -29.26 20.25 6.11
CA MET A 280 -29.32 21.67 6.49
C MET A 280 -28.46 21.85 7.74
N ASP A 281 -27.56 22.83 7.72
CA ASP A 281 -26.87 23.34 8.91
C ASP A 281 -27.43 24.75 9.19
N GLY A 282 -28.37 24.81 10.11
CA GLY A 282 -29.19 25.99 10.32
C GLY A 282 -30.02 26.39 9.06
N MET A 283 -29.77 27.58 8.54
CA MET A 283 -30.42 28.11 7.31
C MET A 283 -29.60 27.83 6.02
N PHE A 284 -28.43 27.20 6.14
CA PHE A 284 -27.54 26.92 5.01
C PHE A 284 -27.54 25.44 4.66
N ARG A 285 -27.41 25.16 3.37
CA ARG A 285 -27.24 23.79 2.89
C ARG A 285 -25.80 23.33 3.17
N ASP A 286 -25.64 22.21 3.88
CA ASP A 286 -24.33 21.55 4.02
C ASP A 286 -24.08 20.66 2.79
N ASP A 287 -23.25 21.15 1.87
CA ASP A 287 -22.84 20.42 0.68
C ASP A 287 -21.61 19.50 0.95
N SER A 288 -21.14 19.39 2.19
CA SER A 288 -20.06 18.50 2.58
C SER A 288 -20.60 17.10 2.85
N SER A 289 -20.14 16.09 2.09
CA SER A 289 -20.39 14.69 2.44
C SER A 289 -19.16 14.10 3.12
N PRO A 290 -19.33 13.16 4.09
CA PRO A 290 -18.22 12.43 4.68
C PRO A 290 -17.32 11.80 3.62
N MET A 291 -17.92 11.25 2.55
CA MET A 291 -17.19 10.62 1.45
C MET A 291 -16.33 11.60 0.66
N LYS A 292 -16.80 12.83 0.40
CA LYS A 292 -15.99 13.89 -0.26
C LYS A 292 -14.80 14.27 0.60
N LYS A 293 -15.00 14.39 1.93
CA LYS A 293 -13.90 14.67 2.86
C LYS A 293 -12.89 13.52 2.86
N ALA A 294 -13.35 12.27 2.92
CA ALA A 294 -12.51 11.09 2.87
C ALA A 294 -11.67 10.99 1.58
N ILE A 295 -12.24 11.30 0.43
CA ILE A 295 -11.51 11.30 -0.86
C ILE A 295 -10.44 12.39 -0.89
N ARG A 296 -10.74 13.59 -0.38
CA ARG A 296 -9.76 14.69 -0.28
C ARG A 296 -8.62 14.35 0.68
N GLU A 297 -8.94 13.69 1.80
CA GLU A 297 -7.96 13.19 2.76
C GLU A 297 -7.08 12.11 2.12
N ALA A 298 -7.68 11.15 1.38
CA ALA A 298 -6.94 10.14 0.64
C ALA A 298 -5.97 10.74 -0.37
N LEU A 299 -6.40 11.79 -1.07
CA LEU A 299 -5.53 12.53 -2.00
C LEU A 299 -4.37 13.21 -1.27
N CYS A 300 -4.63 13.92 -0.17
CA CYS A 300 -3.59 14.55 0.64
C CYS A 300 -2.58 13.51 1.16
N ASN A 301 -3.08 12.39 1.69
CA ASN A 301 -2.25 11.30 2.18
C ASN A 301 -1.41 10.66 1.08
N THR A 302 -1.97 10.48 -0.12
CA THR A 302 -1.23 9.98 -1.27
C THR A 302 -0.07 10.91 -1.63
N LEU A 303 -0.30 12.23 -1.69
CA LEU A 303 0.74 13.22 -2.00
C LEU A 303 1.79 13.33 -0.89
N SER A 304 1.40 13.25 0.38
CA SER A 304 2.33 13.39 1.51
C SER A 304 3.11 12.11 1.85
N ASN A 305 2.70 10.94 1.33
CA ASN A 305 3.39 9.67 1.60
C ASN A 305 4.17 9.11 0.40
N ALA A 306 4.13 9.73 -0.77
CA ALA A 306 4.88 9.29 -1.94
C ALA A 306 6.40 9.39 -1.74
N ASP A 307 7.15 8.38 -2.19
CA ASP A 307 8.60 8.45 -2.34
C ASP A 307 8.95 9.11 -3.68
N TYR A 308 9.15 10.43 -3.67
CA TYR A 308 9.48 11.19 -4.87
C TYR A 308 10.89 10.89 -5.42
N HIS A 309 11.73 10.16 -4.68
CA HIS A 309 13.00 9.61 -5.18
C HIS A 309 12.84 8.23 -5.83
N GLY A 310 11.62 7.65 -5.78
CA GLY A 310 11.32 6.35 -6.36
C GLY A 310 11.45 6.33 -7.89
N GLU A 311 11.37 5.15 -8.48
CA GLU A 311 11.48 4.95 -9.94
C GLU A 311 10.16 5.26 -10.66
N LEU A 312 9.04 5.24 -9.96
CA LEU A 312 7.70 5.43 -10.51
C LEU A 312 7.13 6.79 -10.15
N GLY A 313 6.25 7.28 -11.01
CA GLY A 313 5.40 8.43 -10.74
C GLY A 313 4.18 8.07 -9.89
N LEU A 314 3.52 9.11 -9.37
CA LEU A 314 2.25 9.02 -8.67
C LEU A 314 1.12 8.99 -9.70
N VAL A 315 0.25 7.96 -9.63
CA VAL A 315 -0.85 7.77 -10.58
C VAL A 315 -2.17 7.62 -9.86
N ILE A 316 -3.16 8.41 -10.27
CA ILE A 316 -4.52 8.33 -9.76
C ILE A 316 -5.45 8.01 -10.93
N LYS A 317 -6.26 6.95 -10.76
CA LYS A 317 -7.23 6.52 -11.78
C LYS A 317 -8.64 6.61 -11.22
N GLN A 318 -9.52 7.21 -11.98
CA GLN A 318 -10.94 7.32 -11.68
C GLN A 318 -11.75 6.43 -12.61
N TYR A 319 -12.52 5.51 -12.02
CA TYR A 319 -13.47 4.65 -12.72
C TYR A 319 -14.91 5.01 -12.29
N HIS A 320 -15.92 4.43 -12.92
CA HIS A 320 -17.32 4.66 -12.54
C HIS A 320 -17.66 4.18 -11.12
N ASP A 321 -16.97 3.18 -10.63
CA ASP A 321 -17.27 2.48 -9.39
C ASP A 321 -16.22 2.70 -8.31
N LYS A 322 -15.02 3.15 -8.67
CA LYS A 322 -13.87 3.24 -7.76
C LYS A 322 -12.84 4.29 -8.16
N LEU A 323 -12.08 4.72 -7.17
CA LEU A 323 -10.87 5.54 -7.31
C LEU A 323 -9.66 4.69 -6.89
N VAL A 324 -8.61 4.72 -7.68
CA VAL A 324 -7.36 3.99 -7.40
C VAL A 324 -6.22 4.98 -7.28
N PHE A 325 -5.63 5.08 -6.11
CA PHE A 325 -4.46 5.90 -5.81
C PHE A 325 -3.24 4.98 -5.77
N SER A 326 -2.24 5.25 -6.60
CA SER A 326 -0.99 4.50 -6.66
C SER A 326 0.16 5.45 -6.45
N ASN A 327 0.83 5.36 -5.31
CA ASN A 327 1.98 6.19 -4.99
C ASN A 327 3.26 5.36 -4.84
N PRO A 328 4.39 5.87 -5.32
CA PRO A 328 5.68 5.21 -5.15
C PRO A 328 6.06 5.11 -3.67
N GLY A 329 6.72 4.01 -3.32
CA GLY A 329 7.07 3.66 -1.95
C GLY A 329 6.04 2.75 -1.28
N ILE A 330 6.43 2.17 -0.15
CA ILE A 330 5.59 1.30 0.69
C ILE A 330 5.07 2.07 1.90
N LEU A 331 4.09 1.51 2.59
CA LEU A 331 3.55 2.06 3.84
C LEU A 331 4.66 2.28 4.87
N ALA A 332 4.63 3.44 5.52
CA ALA A 332 5.61 3.81 6.55
C ALA A 332 5.42 3.06 7.88
N MET A 333 4.26 2.42 8.07
CA MET A 333 3.89 1.68 9.27
C MET A 333 2.96 0.52 8.90
N PRO A 334 2.83 -0.51 9.75
CA PRO A 334 1.93 -1.63 9.51
C PRO A 334 0.50 -1.19 9.24
N LEU A 335 -0.18 -1.85 8.31
CA LEU A 335 -1.56 -1.51 7.92
C LEU A 335 -2.51 -1.57 9.12
N GLU A 336 -2.33 -2.52 10.03
CA GLU A 336 -3.13 -2.66 11.25
C GLU A 336 -3.05 -1.41 12.13
N GLN A 337 -1.86 -0.81 12.30
CA GLN A 337 -1.70 0.44 13.03
C GLN A 337 -2.35 1.62 12.31
N ILE A 338 -2.26 1.66 10.96
CA ILE A 338 -2.94 2.68 10.15
C ILE A 338 -4.46 2.57 10.31
N MET A 339 -5.00 1.35 10.35
CA MET A 339 -6.43 1.09 10.57
C MET A 339 -6.92 1.51 11.95
N LEU A 340 -6.10 1.33 12.99
CA LEU A 340 -6.42 1.76 14.35
C LEU A 340 -6.41 3.28 14.49
N GLY A 341 -5.60 3.98 13.70
CA GLY A 341 -5.43 5.43 13.79
C GLY A 341 -4.68 5.88 15.04
N GLY A 342 -4.66 7.19 15.28
CA GLY A 342 -4.02 7.80 16.47
C GLY A 342 -2.54 8.15 16.27
N GLU A 343 -1.84 7.50 15.34
CA GLU A 343 -0.47 7.85 14.95
C GLU A 343 -0.41 8.24 13.47
N SER A 344 0.39 9.25 13.15
CA SER A 344 0.65 9.69 11.78
C SER A 344 2.16 9.73 11.53
N LYS A 345 2.62 8.89 10.61
CA LYS A 345 4.03 8.83 10.20
C LYS A 345 4.13 9.13 8.69
N ALA A 346 3.73 10.33 8.29
CA ALA A 346 3.88 10.74 6.89
C ALA A 346 5.37 10.72 6.49
N ARG A 347 5.67 10.24 5.28
CA ARG A 347 7.02 10.26 4.70
C ARG A 347 7.49 11.69 4.49
N ASN A 348 6.61 12.56 3.99
CA ASN A 348 6.87 13.97 3.73
C ASN A 348 6.06 14.84 4.71
N ARG A 349 6.55 14.94 5.95
CA ARG A 349 5.85 15.66 7.03
C ARG A 349 5.70 17.15 6.74
N THR A 350 6.69 17.76 6.08
CA THR A 350 6.64 19.18 5.75
C THR A 350 5.58 19.46 4.70
N ILE A 351 5.43 18.60 3.70
CA ILE A 351 4.34 18.68 2.72
C ILE A 351 2.98 18.60 3.41
N LEU A 352 2.79 17.60 4.30
CA LEU A 352 1.55 17.48 5.08
C LEU A 352 1.28 18.73 5.92
N ASN A 353 2.33 19.30 6.55
CA ASN A 353 2.22 20.53 7.31
C ASN A 353 1.77 21.72 6.43
N ILE A 354 2.38 21.86 5.26
CA ILE A 354 2.01 22.94 4.33
C ILE A 354 0.55 22.77 3.89
N PHE A 355 0.09 21.56 3.57
CA PHE A 355 -1.33 21.32 3.27
C PHE A 355 -2.24 21.65 4.45
N SER A 356 -1.86 21.29 5.68
CA SER A 356 -2.69 21.54 6.86
C SER A 356 -2.89 23.02 7.20
N PHE A 357 -1.95 23.90 6.85
CA PHE A 357 -2.11 25.34 6.99
C PHE A 357 -3.25 25.94 6.15
N VAL A 358 -3.68 25.26 5.12
CA VAL A 358 -4.84 25.65 4.28
C VAL A 358 -6.01 24.69 4.46
N ASN A 359 -6.10 24.03 5.61
CA ASN A 359 -7.17 23.09 5.97
C ASN A 359 -7.32 21.90 5.01
N ILE A 360 -6.19 21.41 4.51
CA ILE A 360 -6.11 20.19 3.71
C ILE A 360 -5.32 19.17 4.50
N GLY A 361 -5.91 17.98 4.74
CA GLY A 361 -5.30 16.91 5.52
C GLY A 361 -5.31 17.16 7.02
N GLU A 362 -5.45 16.10 7.80
CA GLU A 362 -5.40 16.11 9.25
C GLU A 362 -4.13 15.41 9.75
N ARG A 363 -3.49 15.95 10.80
CA ARG A 363 -2.26 15.38 11.38
C ARG A 363 -2.49 14.32 12.45
N ALA A 364 -3.75 14.09 12.85
CA ALA A 364 -4.07 13.30 14.05
C ALA A 364 -4.07 11.78 13.83
N GLY A 365 -3.55 11.26 12.70
CA GLY A 365 -3.63 9.83 12.38
C GLY A 365 -5.07 9.36 12.09
N SER A 366 -5.97 10.30 11.83
CA SER A 366 -7.40 10.05 11.55
C SER A 366 -7.68 9.73 10.07
N GLY A 367 -6.69 9.86 9.18
CA GLY A 367 -6.89 9.81 7.73
C GLY A 367 -7.55 8.53 7.23
N TYR A 368 -6.97 7.36 7.52
CA TYR A 368 -7.56 6.08 7.09
C TYR A 368 -8.84 5.72 7.87
N PRO A 369 -8.90 5.89 9.20
CA PRO A 369 -10.17 5.77 9.94
C PRO A 369 -11.29 6.68 9.39
N LEU A 370 -10.99 7.91 8.96
CA LEU A 370 -11.98 8.78 8.32
C LEU A 370 -12.53 8.16 7.03
N ILE A 371 -11.65 7.57 6.20
CA ILE A 371 -12.04 6.87 4.97
C ILE A 371 -12.93 5.68 5.29
N LEU A 372 -12.53 4.83 6.26
CA LEU A 372 -13.30 3.66 6.70
C LEU A 372 -14.70 4.06 7.23
N ASN A 373 -14.77 5.09 8.07
CA ASN A 373 -16.03 5.56 8.62
C ASN A 373 -16.95 6.11 7.52
N ALA A 374 -16.40 6.93 6.61
CA ALA A 374 -17.16 7.50 5.51
C ALA A 374 -17.71 6.44 4.54
N THR A 375 -16.94 5.38 4.25
CA THR A 375 -17.41 4.27 3.41
C THR A 375 -18.50 3.47 4.11
N LYS A 376 -18.35 3.19 5.41
CA LYS A 376 -19.33 2.46 6.21
C LYS A 376 -20.64 3.24 6.35
N GLU A 377 -20.57 4.54 6.72
CA GLU A 377 -21.75 5.40 6.87
C GLU A 377 -22.49 5.62 5.53
N GLY A 378 -21.75 5.67 4.43
CA GLY A 378 -22.28 5.88 3.10
C GLY A 378 -22.78 4.61 2.41
N ASN A 379 -22.64 3.44 3.01
CA ASN A 379 -22.93 2.12 2.44
C ASN A 379 -22.12 1.83 1.16
N TYR A 380 -20.81 2.11 1.22
CA TYR A 380 -19.84 1.76 0.17
C TYR A 380 -19.03 0.52 0.59
N PRO A 381 -18.47 -0.24 -0.35
CA PRO A 381 -17.53 -1.31 -0.04
C PRO A 381 -16.33 -0.80 0.76
N THR A 382 -15.77 -1.69 1.60
CA THR A 382 -14.56 -1.37 2.38
C THR A 382 -13.39 -1.03 1.44
N PRO A 383 -12.64 0.06 1.70
CA PRO A 383 -11.48 0.40 0.91
C PRO A 383 -10.37 -0.64 1.06
N GLU A 384 -9.62 -0.84 -0.02
CA GLU A 384 -8.52 -1.80 -0.08
C GLU A 384 -7.18 -1.05 -0.07
N VAL A 385 -6.25 -1.48 0.77
CA VAL A 385 -4.88 -0.96 0.80
C VAL A 385 -3.90 -2.12 0.75
N TYR A 386 -2.91 -2.03 -0.12
CA TYR A 386 -1.83 -3.00 -0.17
C TYR A 386 -0.56 -2.40 -0.76
N ASP A 387 0.57 -2.94 -0.31
CA ASP A 387 1.89 -2.68 -0.88
C ASP A 387 2.22 -3.71 -1.96
N LYS A 388 2.86 -3.24 -3.01
CA LYS A 388 3.49 -4.06 -4.04
C LYS A 388 4.98 -3.78 -4.02
N PHE A 389 5.79 -4.84 -4.04
CA PHE A 389 7.24 -4.77 -4.18
C PHE A 389 7.68 -4.98 -5.63
N ASN A 390 8.84 -4.43 -5.97
CA ASN A 390 9.49 -4.56 -7.28
C ASN A 390 8.61 -4.15 -8.47
N PRO A 391 8.42 -2.85 -8.66
CA PRO A 391 8.85 -1.71 -7.86
C PRO A 391 7.93 -1.44 -6.67
N ASP A 392 8.47 -0.74 -5.65
CA ASP A 392 7.73 -0.37 -4.43
C ASP A 392 6.59 0.61 -4.76
N VAL A 393 5.36 0.17 -4.53
CA VAL A 393 4.13 0.97 -4.75
C VAL A 393 3.09 0.63 -3.69
N THR A 394 2.55 1.63 -3.04
CA THR A 394 1.33 1.51 -2.24
C THR A 394 0.12 1.80 -3.12
N LYS A 395 -0.90 0.93 -3.06
CA LYS A 395 -2.19 1.17 -3.70
C LYS A 395 -3.30 1.28 -2.69
N LEU A 396 -4.10 2.34 -2.83
CA LEU A 396 -5.36 2.54 -2.11
C LEU A 396 -6.49 2.55 -3.13
N THR A 397 -7.48 1.66 -2.97
CA THR A 397 -8.72 1.64 -3.75
C THR A 397 -9.88 2.09 -2.87
N ILE A 398 -10.61 3.12 -3.29
CA ILE A 398 -11.83 3.61 -2.63
C ILE A 398 -12.98 3.38 -3.59
N PHE A 399 -13.96 2.60 -3.17
CA PHE A 399 -15.18 2.35 -3.95
C PHE A 399 -16.14 3.52 -3.79
N ILE A 400 -16.70 4.00 -4.89
CA ILE A 400 -17.61 5.16 -4.94
C ILE A 400 -19.01 4.78 -5.41
N LYS A 401 -19.25 3.51 -5.76
CA LYS A 401 -20.56 2.95 -6.01
C LYS A 401 -21.07 2.27 -4.75
N LYS A 402 -22.26 2.65 -4.29
CA LYS A 402 -22.87 2.09 -3.08
C LYS A 402 -23.23 0.61 -3.28
N LEU A 403 -23.19 -0.14 -2.18
CA LEU A 403 -23.70 -1.50 -2.14
C LEU A 403 -25.22 -1.48 -2.44
N SER A 404 -25.69 -2.40 -3.28
CA SER A 404 -27.12 -2.60 -3.50
C SER A 404 -27.69 -3.42 -2.35
N SER A 405 -29.02 -3.35 -2.12
CA SER A 405 -29.68 -4.16 -1.08
C SER A 405 -29.56 -5.68 -1.31
N GLN A 406 -29.03 -6.11 -2.46
CA GLN A 406 -28.70 -7.51 -2.74
C GLN A 406 -27.24 -7.86 -2.33
N ASP A 407 -26.36 -6.87 -2.21
CA ASP A 407 -24.96 -7.06 -1.84
C ASP A 407 -24.74 -7.06 -0.31
N GLU A 408 -25.74 -6.60 0.48
CA GLU A 408 -25.66 -6.57 1.96
C GLU A 408 -25.55 -7.96 2.60
N ASN A 409 -25.95 -9.02 1.91
CA ASN A 409 -25.82 -10.40 2.37
C ASN A 409 -24.41 -11.00 2.14
N LEU A 410 -23.53 -10.34 1.40
CA LEU A 410 -22.16 -10.78 1.12
C LEU A 410 -21.09 -10.12 1.99
N GLY A 411 -21.43 -9.06 2.74
CA GLY A 411 -20.49 -8.25 3.52
C GLY A 411 -20.26 -8.66 4.98
N ASN A 412 -20.86 -9.73 5.48
CA ASN A 412 -20.83 -10.11 6.91
C ASN A 412 -19.94 -11.31 7.28
N ASP A 413 -19.13 -11.84 6.37
CA ASP A 413 -18.28 -13.02 6.65
C ASP A 413 -16.84 -12.68 7.10
N THR A 414 -16.64 -11.57 7.82
CA THR A 414 -15.46 -11.36 8.66
C THR A 414 -15.85 -11.23 10.13
N LYS A 415 -16.41 -12.30 10.70
CA LYS A 415 -16.51 -12.48 12.14
C LYS A 415 -15.96 -13.85 12.56
N ILE A 416 -14.80 -13.80 13.21
CA ILE A 416 -14.43 -14.50 14.44
C ILE A 416 -15.23 -15.79 14.71
N LEU A 417 -14.50 -16.90 14.72
CA LEU A 417 -14.87 -18.22 15.20
C LEU A 417 -15.61 -18.19 16.55
N GLY A 418 -16.74 -18.84 16.58
CA GLY A 418 -17.47 -19.21 17.79
C GLY A 418 -18.86 -19.75 17.50
N ASN A 419 -18.96 -21.09 17.46
CA ASN A 419 -20.12 -21.95 17.64
C ASN A 419 -21.29 -22.01 16.62
N GLU A 420 -21.36 -23.22 16.10
CA GLU A 420 -22.48 -23.99 15.53
C GLU A 420 -23.92 -23.48 15.76
N ASP A 421 -24.71 -23.38 14.69
CA ASP A 421 -25.80 -24.32 14.43
C ASP A 421 -26.49 -24.11 13.07
N LYS A 422 -26.96 -25.21 12.54
CA LYS A 422 -27.55 -25.51 11.24
C LYS A 422 -28.73 -24.61 10.85
N ASN A 423 -28.78 -24.15 9.58
CA ASN A 423 -29.92 -24.42 8.73
C ASN A 423 -29.65 -24.23 7.23
N LEU A 424 -30.13 -25.17 6.44
CA LEU A 424 -30.00 -25.34 5.00
C LEU A 424 -30.77 -24.29 4.20
N GLY A 425 -30.05 -23.71 3.20
CA GLY A 425 -30.64 -23.03 2.06
C GLY A 425 -29.56 -22.93 0.96
N ASN A 426 -29.68 -23.77 -0.06
CA ASN A 426 -28.70 -23.91 -1.17
C ASN A 426 -28.50 -22.63 -1.96
N ASN A 427 -27.32 -21.99 -1.82
CA ASN A 427 -26.68 -21.22 -2.90
C ASN A 427 -25.22 -21.66 -2.97
N ILE A 428 -24.94 -22.62 -3.85
CA ILE A 428 -23.59 -23.16 -4.09
C ILE A 428 -22.85 -22.10 -4.96
N SER A 429 -21.87 -21.42 -4.39
CA SER A 429 -21.03 -20.47 -5.16
C SER A 429 -20.11 -21.23 -6.14
N ILE A 430 -19.77 -20.59 -7.29
CA ILE A 430 -18.87 -21.19 -8.32
C ILE A 430 -17.55 -21.67 -7.72
N PRO A 431 -16.86 -20.96 -6.79
CA PRO A 431 -15.67 -21.48 -6.11
C PRO A 431 -15.88 -22.80 -5.38
N ASN A 432 -17.05 -22.99 -4.73
CA ASN A 432 -17.36 -24.24 -4.04
C ASN A 432 -17.59 -25.39 -5.03
N ILE A 433 -18.24 -25.12 -6.18
CA ILE A 433 -18.39 -26.11 -7.25
C ILE A 433 -17.01 -26.49 -7.80
N ILE A 434 -16.09 -25.55 -8.00
CA ILE A 434 -14.72 -25.82 -8.45
C ILE A 434 -13.99 -26.73 -7.45
N ASP A 435 -14.22 -26.59 -6.15
CA ASP A 435 -13.62 -27.47 -5.13
C ASP A 435 -14.12 -28.93 -5.21
N GLU A 436 -15.33 -29.14 -5.68
CA GLU A 436 -15.94 -30.48 -5.84
C GLU A 436 -15.53 -31.16 -7.16
N LEU A 437 -14.90 -30.42 -8.11
CA LEU A 437 -14.47 -30.99 -9.38
C LEU A 437 -13.43 -32.11 -9.18
N LYS A 438 -13.56 -33.20 -9.90
CA LYS A 438 -12.58 -34.31 -9.93
C LYS A 438 -11.37 -34.00 -10.83
N VAL A 439 -10.65 -32.93 -10.53
CA VAL A 439 -9.43 -32.50 -11.23
C VAL A 439 -8.29 -32.27 -10.24
N LYS A 440 -7.06 -32.19 -10.73
CA LYS A 440 -5.87 -31.93 -9.88
C LYS A 440 -6.00 -30.60 -9.16
N GLN A 441 -5.38 -30.48 -7.98
CA GLN A 441 -5.46 -29.28 -7.15
C GLN A 441 -4.95 -28.02 -7.87
N ASP A 442 -3.86 -28.13 -8.65
CA ASP A 442 -3.33 -27.01 -9.44
C ASP A 442 -4.35 -26.49 -10.47
N VAL A 443 -5.14 -27.39 -11.08
CA VAL A 443 -6.21 -27.01 -11.99
C VAL A 443 -7.31 -26.28 -11.24
N LYS A 444 -7.73 -26.76 -10.06
CA LYS A 444 -8.73 -26.07 -9.21
C LYS A 444 -8.29 -24.65 -8.84
N ASN A 445 -7.03 -24.49 -8.42
CA ASN A 445 -6.46 -23.20 -8.06
C ASN A 445 -6.47 -22.24 -9.27
N ASN A 446 -6.09 -22.75 -10.45
CA ASN A 446 -6.12 -21.96 -11.68
C ASN A 446 -7.55 -21.57 -12.09
N LEU A 447 -8.52 -22.47 -11.99
CA LEU A 447 -9.93 -22.18 -12.28
C LEU A 447 -10.51 -21.14 -11.30
N LYS A 448 -10.18 -21.20 -10.01
CA LYS A 448 -10.55 -20.17 -9.03
C LYS A 448 -9.89 -18.82 -9.35
N THR A 449 -8.62 -18.82 -9.75
CA THR A 449 -7.93 -17.60 -10.19
C THR A 449 -8.61 -16.97 -11.39
N LEU A 450 -9.05 -17.77 -12.36
CA LEU A 450 -9.83 -17.29 -13.52
C LEU A 450 -11.18 -16.72 -13.09
N TYR A 451 -11.91 -17.42 -12.20
CA TYR A 451 -13.18 -16.93 -11.69
C TYR A 451 -13.02 -15.59 -10.97
N ASN A 452 -12.06 -15.48 -10.04
CA ASN A 452 -11.83 -14.25 -9.29
C ASN A 452 -11.41 -13.06 -10.17
N TYR A 453 -10.76 -13.36 -11.33
CA TYR A 453 -10.30 -12.32 -12.22
C TYR A 453 -11.35 -11.90 -13.26
N PHE A 454 -12.08 -12.86 -13.82
CA PHE A 454 -13.05 -12.62 -14.90
C PHE A 454 -14.51 -12.72 -14.45
N LYS A 455 -14.77 -12.62 -13.15
CA LYS A 455 -16.08 -12.83 -12.52
C LYS A 455 -17.25 -12.24 -13.32
N ASP A 456 -17.12 -10.98 -13.74
CA ASP A 456 -18.14 -10.22 -14.46
C ASP A 456 -17.69 -9.82 -15.88
N GLU A 457 -16.50 -10.28 -16.30
CA GLU A 457 -15.89 -9.89 -17.57
C GLU A 457 -16.00 -10.98 -18.64
N ILE A 458 -16.05 -10.54 -19.91
CA ILE A 458 -16.02 -11.44 -21.05
C ILE A 458 -14.57 -11.85 -21.34
N PHE A 459 -14.31 -13.15 -21.36
CA PHE A 459 -12.96 -13.66 -21.61
C PHE A 459 -12.96 -14.73 -22.70
N GLY A 460 -11.78 -15.04 -23.20
CA GLY A 460 -11.56 -16.10 -24.19
C GLY A 460 -10.23 -16.79 -23.96
N ASN A 461 -9.87 -17.69 -24.87
CA ASN A 461 -8.66 -18.49 -24.76
C ASN A 461 -7.39 -17.64 -24.59
N ILE A 462 -7.25 -16.53 -25.31
CA ILE A 462 -6.09 -15.63 -25.24
C ILE A 462 -5.99 -15.00 -23.85
N ASN A 463 -7.11 -14.54 -23.30
CA ASN A 463 -7.14 -13.91 -21.96
C ASN A 463 -6.71 -14.90 -20.86
N ILE A 464 -7.07 -16.19 -20.99
CA ILE A 464 -6.61 -17.25 -20.07
C ILE A 464 -5.11 -17.49 -20.22
N GLN A 465 -4.59 -17.55 -21.47
CA GLN A 465 -3.15 -17.70 -21.71
C GLN A 465 -2.34 -16.60 -21.06
N GLU A 466 -2.76 -15.35 -21.24
CA GLU A 466 -2.09 -14.17 -20.67
C GLU A 466 -2.16 -14.15 -19.15
N ARG A 467 -3.33 -14.50 -18.59
CA ARG A 467 -3.54 -14.43 -17.13
C ARG A 467 -2.80 -15.49 -16.35
N LEU A 468 -2.79 -16.74 -16.86
CA LEU A 468 -2.16 -17.87 -16.18
C LEU A 468 -0.78 -18.23 -16.73
N VAL A 469 -0.29 -17.52 -17.75
CA VAL A 469 0.97 -17.79 -18.45
C VAL A 469 1.03 -19.26 -18.93
N VAL A 470 -0.05 -19.71 -19.56
CA VAL A 470 -0.20 -21.10 -20.06
C VAL A 470 -0.30 -21.13 -21.58
N ASN A 471 0.00 -22.29 -22.18
CA ASN A 471 -0.14 -22.49 -23.62
C ASN A 471 -1.62 -22.60 -24.04
N LYS A 472 -1.87 -22.46 -25.36
CA LYS A 472 -3.19 -22.49 -25.96
C LYS A 472 -3.98 -23.79 -25.65
N ASN A 473 -3.32 -24.94 -25.59
CA ASN A 473 -3.97 -26.21 -25.32
C ASN A 473 -4.45 -26.29 -23.86
N THR A 474 -3.65 -25.80 -22.90
CA THR A 474 -4.01 -25.73 -21.49
C THR A 474 -5.18 -24.77 -21.26
N ALA A 475 -5.16 -23.59 -21.90
CA ALA A 475 -6.27 -22.64 -21.84
C ALA A 475 -7.57 -23.24 -22.44
N THR A 476 -7.48 -23.98 -23.55
CA THR A 476 -8.62 -24.70 -24.14
C THR A 476 -9.16 -25.77 -23.19
N SER A 477 -8.29 -26.48 -22.47
CA SER A 477 -8.69 -27.48 -21.48
C SER A 477 -9.45 -26.84 -20.33
N TYR A 478 -9.03 -25.67 -19.83
CA TYR A 478 -9.74 -24.95 -18.78
C TYR A 478 -11.13 -24.48 -19.24
N ILE A 479 -11.25 -23.92 -20.46
CA ILE A 479 -12.55 -23.56 -21.03
C ILE A 479 -13.45 -24.80 -21.11
N LYS A 480 -12.93 -25.94 -21.53
CA LYS A 480 -13.69 -27.18 -21.62
C LYS A 480 -14.19 -27.63 -20.25
N ILE A 481 -13.32 -27.63 -19.21
CA ILE A 481 -13.69 -28.01 -17.85
C ILE A 481 -14.80 -27.08 -17.32
N LEU A 482 -14.68 -25.78 -17.51
CA LEU A 482 -15.67 -24.80 -17.08
C LEU A 482 -17.00 -24.96 -17.82
N THR A 483 -16.98 -25.26 -19.12
CA THR A 483 -18.16 -25.47 -19.96
C THR A 483 -18.86 -26.78 -19.60
N ASP A 484 -18.10 -27.88 -19.46
CA ASP A 484 -18.63 -29.22 -19.13
C ASP A 484 -19.29 -29.25 -17.76
N ASN A 485 -18.87 -28.36 -16.85
CA ASN A 485 -19.46 -28.22 -15.52
C ASN A 485 -20.47 -27.05 -15.41
N ASN A 486 -20.85 -26.46 -16.53
CA ASN A 486 -21.90 -25.42 -16.62
C ASN A 486 -21.56 -24.13 -15.81
N LEU A 487 -20.28 -23.83 -15.65
CA LEU A 487 -19.79 -22.68 -14.88
C LEU A 487 -19.61 -21.40 -15.72
N ILE A 488 -19.56 -21.55 -17.05
CA ILE A 488 -19.46 -20.44 -18.02
C ILE A 488 -20.50 -20.59 -19.12
N GLU A 489 -20.86 -19.49 -19.76
CA GLU A 489 -21.74 -19.44 -20.91
C GLU A 489 -21.12 -18.63 -22.06
N PRO A 490 -21.39 -18.98 -23.33
CA PRO A 490 -20.91 -18.22 -24.48
C PRO A 490 -21.64 -16.87 -24.58
N VAL A 491 -20.91 -15.82 -24.92
CA VAL A 491 -21.48 -14.47 -25.07
C VAL A 491 -21.80 -14.21 -26.55
N ILE A 492 -23.08 -13.93 -26.83
CA ILE A 492 -23.57 -13.63 -28.20
C ILE A 492 -23.20 -12.19 -28.57
N GLY A 493 -22.67 -11.96 -29.76
CA GLY A 493 -22.30 -10.61 -30.25
C GLY A 493 -20.82 -10.25 -30.11
N HIS A 494 -20.01 -11.03 -29.41
CA HIS A 494 -18.58 -10.77 -29.18
C HIS A 494 -17.61 -11.70 -29.90
N GLY A 495 -18.08 -12.38 -30.97
CA GLY A 495 -17.29 -13.34 -31.77
C GLY A 495 -17.28 -14.75 -31.17
N LYS A 496 -16.76 -15.74 -31.95
CA LYS A 496 -16.67 -17.13 -31.49
C LYS A 496 -15.60 -17.30 -30.41
N GLY A 497 -15.90 -18.02 -29.34
CA GLY A 497 -14.92 -18.37 -28.30
C GLY A 497 -14.79 -17.33 -27.17
N LYS A 498 -15.80 -16.50 -26.96
CA LYS A 498 -15.95 -15.57 -25.84
C LYS A 498 -16.97 -16.10 -24.85
N TYR A 499 -16.63 -16.07 -23.58
CA TYR A 499 -17.38 -16.64 -22.45
C TYR A 499 -17.46 -15.66 -21.30
N LYS A 500 -18.46 -15.84 -20.43
CA LYS A 500 -18.52 -15.21 -19.09
C LYS A 500 -18.89 -16.27 -18.05
N PHE A 501 -18.53 -16.07 -16.81
CA PHE A 501 -19.01 -16.88 -15.70
C PHE A 501 -20.51 -16.64 -15.46
N LYS A 502 -21.20 -17.67 -14.95
CA LYS A 502 -22.63 -17.60 -14.68
C LYS A 502 -22.95 -17.03 -13.31
#